data_a0e674b1870147a7d3a6641f998c13f6
#
_entry.id   a0e674b1870147a7d3a6641f998c13f6
#
_cell.length_a   1.000
_cell.length_b   1.000
_cell.length_c   1.000
_cell.angle_alpha   90.00
_cell.angle_beta   90.00
_cell.angle_gamma   90.00
#
_symmetry.space_group_name_H-M   'P 1'
#
loop_
_entity.id
_entity.type
_entity.pdbx_description
1 polymer ?
#
loop_
_entity_poly.entity_id
_entity_poly.type
_entity_poly.pdbx_seq_one_letter_code
_entity_poly.pdbx_strand_id
1 'polypeptide(L)'
;MRRLHLAVVMNMASIVAVTMACGQAPVAAPAWADTASWASVHPVATRNIVYANVPVPGNPSANPNPGLAGGGMPRVANSPTAAPGTLDLHLDVLQVVSAKPTPVVIQLHGGGWIRGDRPSSFGTFRALLAAGMSVVTVDYRVGKEAPAPAAIGDVRCAMAWVKANAAKYNFDLTRVVVYGASAGGHLALMAGYAPASFNPPGCSDQPKVAAVLDFYGPTNLAEAINQHGSSDSVHQWLGMEKPLAPYMGTAPATSGPDVAPVVNGGGQGPRWATPSEAVLVRAREMSPMSYIRHGLPPTFIVNGDHDPAVDPTQDAQLKKALDAAGVANGQDIVPGGGHGNFPKAEADKAMLQCLEFLKAQGTLQ
;
A
#
# COMPACT_ATOMS: atom_id res chain seq x y z
N MET A 1 -63.56 -44.09 -46.24
CA MET A 1 -62.88 -42.81 -46.48
C MET A 1 -61.56 -42.80 -45.75
N ARG A 2 -60.51 -43.14 -46.50
CA ARG A 2 -59.12 -43.19 -45.93
C ARG A 2 -58.44 -41.86 -46.27
N ARG A 3 -57.94 -41.12 -45.22
CA ARG A 3 -57.12 -39.94 -45.39
C ARG A 3 -55.66 -40.35 -45.45
N LEU A 4 -55.04 -40.05 -46.60
CA LEU A 4 -53.60 -40.17 -46.80
C LEU A 4 -52.90 -39.00 -46.03
N HIS A 5 -51.95 -39.34 -45.23
CA HIS A 5 -50.96 -38.36 -44.62
C HIS A 5 -49.74 -38.41 -45.52
N LEU A 6 -49.44 -37.28 -46.15
CA LEU A 6 -48.21 -37.05 -46.92
C LEU A 6 -47.15 -36.50 -45.94
N ALA A 7 -46.11 -37.25 -45.69
CA ALA A 7 -44.94 -36.78 -44.90
C ALA A 7 -43.98 -36.08 -45.87
N VAL A 8 -43.76 -34.78 -45.63
CA VAL A 8 -42.72 -34.01 -46.30
C VAL A 8 -41.43 -34.20 -45.53
N VAL A 9 -40.44 -34.87 -46.13
CA VAL A 9 -39.07 -34.96 -45.63
C VAL A 9 -38.33 -33.71 -46.10
N MET A 10 -38.04 -32.78 -45.18
CA MET A 10 -37.14 -31.67 -45.43
C MET A 10 -35.70 -32.13 -45.27
N ASN A 11 -34.97 -32.09 -46.36
CA ASN A 11 -33.55 -32.36 -46.45
C ASN A 11 -32.80 -31.12 -45.93
N MET A 12 -32.19 -31.17 -44.69
CA MET A 12 -31.32 -30.13 -44.18
C MET A 12 -29.95 -30.24 -44.84
N ALA A 13 -29.72 -29.39 -45.83
CA ALA A 13 -28.39 -29.14 -46.36
C ALA A 13 -27.55 -28.42 -45.28
N SER A 14 -26.50 -29.10 -44.77
CA SER A 14 -25.53 -28.53 -43.85
C SER A 14 -24.75 -27.40 -44.53
N ILE A 15 -25.01 -26.16 -44.14
CA ILE A 15 -24.18 -25.02 -44.46
C ILE A 15 -22.98 -25.08 -43.50
N VAL A 16 -21.85 -25.57 -44.00
CA VAL A 16 -20.57 -25.43 -43.30
C VAL A 16 -20.13 -23.97 -43.47
N ALA A 17 -20.35 -23.14 -42.45
CA ALA A 17 -19.77 -21.83 -42.37
C ALA A 17 -18.26 -21.98 -42.03
N VAL A 18 -17.41 -21.82 -43.03
CA VAL A 18 -15.99 -21.67 -42.86
C VAL A 18 -15.76 -20.27 -42.29
N THR A 19 -15.71 -20.14 -40.96
CA THR A 19 -15.18 -18.95 -40.30
C THR A 19 -13.68 -18.95 -40.52
N MET A 20 -13.18 -18.14 -41.48
CA MET A 20 -11.78 -17.74 -41.51
C MET A 20 -11.50 -16.98 -40.23
N ALA A 21 -10.95 -17.66 -39.25
CA ALA A 21 -10.30 -16.99 -38.12
C ALA A 21 -9.08 -16.26 -38.71
N CYS A 22 -9.20 -14.92 -38.76
CA CYS A 22 -8.06 -14.06 -39.02
C CYS A 22 -7.10 -14.25 -37.85
N GLY A 23 -6.12 -15.15 -38.00
CA GLY A 23 -5.12 -15.44 -37.00
C GLY A 23 -4.25 -14.20 -36.79
N GLN A 24 -4.61 -13.38 -35.81
CA GLN A 24 -3.65 -12.45 -35.25
C GLN A 24 -2.48 -13.28 -34.69
N ALA A 25 -1.27 -13.03 -35.15
CA ALA A 25 -0.09 -13.64 -34.54
C ALA A 25 -0.13 -13.38 -33.03
N PRO A 26 0.20 -14.37 -32.20
CA PRO A 26 0.21 -14.17 -30.75
C PRO A 26 1.09 -12.96 -30.45
N VAL A 27 0.52 -11.96 -29.78
CA VAL A 27 1.28 -10.81 -29.28
C VAL A 27 2.36 -11.36 -28.35
N ALA A 28 3.62 -11.11 -28.64
CA ALA A 28 4.71 -11.57 -27.81
C ALA A 28 4.49 -11.08 -26.36
N ALA A 29 4.69 -11.98 -25.39
CA ALA A 29 4.60 -11.62 -23.99
C ALA A 29 5.57 -10.46 -23.71
N PRO A 30 5.18 -9.47 -22.92
CA PRO A 30 6.06 -8.35 -22.60
C PRO A 30 7.30 -8.84 -21.84
N ALA A 31 8.45 -8.16 -22.03
CA ALA A 31 9.71 -8.59 -21.45
C ALA A 31 9.67 -8.75 -19.91
N TRP A 32 8.85 -7.96 -19.24
CA TRP A 32 8.67 -8.07 -17.78
C TRP A 32 7.89 -9.31 -17.33
N ALA A 33 7.24 -10.04 -18.24
CA ALA A 33 6.58 -11.31 -17.91
C ALA A 33 7.59 -12.45 -17.68
N ASP A 34 8.84 -12.28 -18.12
CA ASP A 34 9.94 -13.20 -17.79
C ASP A 34 10.62 -12.76 -16.47
N THR A 35 10.31 -13.45 -15.37
CA THR A 35 10.87 -13.15 -14.06
C THR A 35 12.40 -13.29 -13.99
N ALA A 36 13.01 -14.07 -14.87
CA ALA A 36 14.47 -14.19 -14.97
C ALA A 36 15.11 -12.89 -15.46
N SER A 37 14.39 -12.11 -16.28
CA SER A 37 14.88 -10.82 -16.80
C SER A 37 14.99 -9.75 -15.71
N TRP A 38 14.25 -9.87 -14.59
CA TRP A 38 14.25 -8.86 -13.54
C TRP A 38 15.63 -8.65 -12.90
N ALA A 39 16.47 -9.70 -12.92
CA ALA A 39 17.82 -9.63 -12.36
C ALA A 39 18.76 -8.71 -13.13
N SER A 40 18.49 -8.48 -14.42
CA SER A 40 19.37 -7.73 -15.34
C SER A 40 19.10 -6.22 -15.35
N VAL A 41 18.07 -5.74 -14.64
CA VAL A 41 17.70 -4.32 -14.64
C VAL A 41 18.64 -3.50 -13.76
N HIS A 42 19.22 -2.45 -14.31
CA HIS A 42 20.13 -1.53 -13.64
C HIS A 42 19.61 -0.08 -13.73
N PRO A 43 18.87 0.41 -12.72
CA PRO A 43 18.39 1.79 -12.70
C PRO A 43 19.54 2.76 -12.38
N VAL A 44 19.39 4.00 -12.81
CA VAL A 44 20.19 5.10 -12.27
C VAL A 44 19.63 5.49 -10.90
N ALA A 45 20.44 5.32 -9.87
CA ALA A 45 20.03 5.61 -8.50
C ALA A 45 20.51 6.97 -8.03
N THR A 46 19.59 7.84 -7.60
CA THR A 46 19.89 9.07 -6.86
C THR A 46 19.36 8.89 -5.44
N ARG A 47 20.24 8.98 -4.45
CA ARG A 47 19.90 8.61 -3.07
C ARG A 47 19.96 9.79 -2.11
N ASN A 48 19.28 9.62 -0.95
CA ASN A 48 19.30 10.56 0.16
C ASN A 48 18.86 11.99 -0.22
N ILE A 49 17.83 12.09 -1.03
CA ILE A 49 17.28 13.37 -1.43
C ILE A 49 16.34 13.85 -0.31
N VAL A 50 16.60 15.01 0.27
CA VAL A 50 15.67 15.65 1.21
C VAL A 50 14.46 16.15 0.43
N TYR A 51 13.27 15.69 0.78
CA TYR A 51 12.03 16.14 0.14
C TYR A 51 11.17 17.02 1.05
N ALA A 52 11.35 16.92 2.36
CA ALA A 52 10.67 17.75 3.35
C ALA A 52 11.52 17.90 4.60
N ASN A 53 11.39 19.05 5.29
CA ASN A 53 11.86 19.24 6.64
C ASN A 53 10.63 19.44 7.53
N VAL A 54 10.44 18.57 8.52
CA VAL A 54 9.20 18.48 9.28
C VAL A 54 9.43 18.62 10.77
N PRO A 55 8.49 19.21 11.53
CA PRO A 55 8.61 19.27 12.99
C PRO A 55 8.46 17.88 13.61
N VAL A 56 9.26 17.61 14.64
CA VAL A 56 9.16 16.41 15.47
C VAL A 56 8.82 16.86 16.89
N PRO A 57 7.59 16.63 17.37
CA PRO A 57 7.23 16.90 18.74
C PRO A 57 7.90 15.87 19.65
N GLY A 58 8.92 16.30 20.42
CA GLY A 58 9.68 15.43 21.33
C GLY A 58 11.19 15.54 21.13
N ASN A 59 11.96 14.96 22.04
CA ASN A 59 13.41 15.12 22.08
C ASN A 59 14.08 14.64 20.77
N PRO A 60 14.75 15.51 20.01
CA PRO A 60 15.43 15.16 18.76
C PRO A 60 16.63 14.22 18.95
N SER A 61 17.03 13.93 20.20
CA SER A 61 18.16 13.04 20.52
C SER A 61 17.77 11.58 20.67
N ALA A 62 16.51 11.22 20.60
CA ALA A 62 16.10 9.83 20.67
C ALA A 62 16.38 9.12 19.35
N ASN A 63 17.60 8.60 19.20
CA ASN A 63 17.95 7.68 18.13
C ASN A 63 16.99 6.48 18.17
N PRO A 64 16.11 6.31 17.18
CA PRO A 64 15.23 5.16 17.16
C PRO A 64 15.99 3.92 16.70
N ASN A 65 16.51 3.17 17.65
CA ASN A 65 16.89 1.77 17.53
C ASN A 65 18.00 1.39 16.52
N PRO A 66 19.25 1.19 16.99
CA PRO A 66 20.24 0.46 16.22
C PRO A 66 19.97 -1.05 16.39
N GLY A 67 19.20 -1.68 15.56
CA GLY A 67 19.23 -3.12 15.55
C GLY A 67 17.93 -3.89 15.48
N LEU A 68 17.14 -3.67 14.43
CA LEU A 68 16.32 -4.74 13.85
C LEU A 68 16.55 -4.68 12.34
N ALA A 69 17.39 -5.60 11.90
CA ALA A 69 17.82 -5.74 10.52
C ALA A 69 16.68 -6.19 9.62
N GLY A 70 15.99 -5.24 9.05
CA GLY A 70 15.32 -5.43 7.77
C GLY A 70 16.05 -4.51 6.82
N GLY A 71 17.05 -4.98 6.09
CA GLY A 71 17.84 -4.41 4.99
C GLY A 71 17.67 -2.94 4.53
N GLY A 72 17.13 -2.07 5.36
CA GLY A 72 16.95 -0.64 5.11
C GLY A 72 18.23 0.13 5.40
N MET A 73 18.41 1.28 4.77
CA MET A 73 19.45 2.22 5.17
C MET A 73 19.07 2.79 6.53
N PRO A 74 20.03 2.86 7.51
CA PRO A 74 19.74 3.54 8.76
C PRO A 74 19.30 4.98 8.44
N ARG A 75 18.20 5.42 9.07
CA ARG A 75 17.82 6.84 9.02
C ARG A 75 19.03 7.64 9.50
N VAL A 76 19.45 8.58 8.70
CA VAL A 76 20.51 9.51 9.08
C VAL A 76 19.93 10.33 10.24
N ALA A 77 20.19 9.86 11.46
CA ALA A 77 19.91 10.64 12.65
C ALA A 77 20.77 11.91 12.55
N ASN A 78 20.11 13.07 12.49
CA ASN A 78 20.74 14.37 12.35
C ASN A 78 21.43 14.58 10.98
N SER A 79 20.64 14.83 9.95
CA SER A 79 21.16 15.57 8.82
C SER A 79 21.75 16.88 9.35
N PRO A 80 23.00 17.23 9.00
CA PRO A 80 23.61 18.50 9.45
C PRO A 80 22.82 19.73 8.97
N THR A 81 21.78 19.55 8.15
CA THR A 81 20.93 20.60 7.63
C THR A 81 19.60 20.77 8.39
N ALA A 82 19.23 19.80 9.24
CA ALA A 82 17.97 19.88 9.98
C ALA A 82 18.07 20.92 11.12
N ALA A 83 17.09 21.80 11.22
CA ALA A 83 16.97 22.73 12.34
C ALA A 83 16.64 21.97 13.65
N PRO A 84 17.03 22.48 14.83
CA PRO A 84 16.67 21.88 16.12
C PRO A 84 15.15 21.65 16.21
N GLY A 85 14.73 20.43 16.60
CA GLY A 85 13.31 20.08 16.69
C GLY A 85 12.64 19.72 15.36
N THR A 86 13.41 19.59 14.27
CA THR A 86 12.94 19.14 12.96
C THR A 86 13.67 17.88 12.49
N LEU A 87 13.07 17.20 11.52
CA LEU A 87 13.61 16.01 10.87
C LEU A 87 13.59 16.22 9.34
N ASP A 88 14.72 15.95 8.70
CA ASP A 88 14.76 15.84 7.24
C ASP A 88 14.23 14.48 6.81
N LEU A 89 13.17 14.50 6.00
CA LEU A 89 12.64 13.30 5.38
C LEU A 89 13.27 13.10 4.01
N HIS A 90 13.70 11.88 3.75
CA HIS A 90 14.46 11.53 2.56
C HIS A 90 13.69 10.59 1.64
N LEU A 91 14.04 10.66 0.37
CA LEU A 91 13.64 9.69 -0.63
C LEU A 91 14.83 9.29 -1.52
N ASP A 92 14.70 8.15 -2.18
CA ASP A 92 15.62 7.71 -3.23
C ASP A 92 14.86 7.57 -4.55
N VAL A 93 15.50 7.93 -5.65
CA VAL A 93 14.98 7.74 -7.00
C VAL A 93 15.77 6.64 -7.69
N LEU A 94 15.07 5.63 -8.16
CA LEU A 94 15.57 4.57 -9.03
C LEU A 94 14.99 4.82 -10.42
N GLN A 95 15.75 5.52 -11.26
CA GLN A 95 15.28 5.96 -12.56
C GLN A 95 15.55 4.91 -13.64
N VAL A 96 14.53 4.54 -14.40
CA VAL A 96 14.69 3.80 -15.65
C VAL A 96 15.10 4.79 -16.74
N VAL A 97 16.20 4.49 -17.43
CA VAL A 97 16.67 5.30 -18.56
C VAL A 97 15.77 5.07 -19.77
N SER A 98 15.12 6.12 -20.23
CA SER A 98 14.18 6.07 -21.36
C SER A 98 14.15 7.40 -22.09
N ALA A 99 14.01 7.34 -23.43
CA ALA A 99 13.78 8.53 -24.25
C ALA A 99 12.39 9.15 -24.06
N LYS A 100 11.41 8.36 -23.57
CA LYS A 100 10.06 8.81 -23.25
C LYS A 100 9.88 8.90 -21.75
N PRO A 101 9.01 9.78 -21.24
CA PRO A 101 8.66 9.81 -19.83
C PRO A 101 8.17 8.44 -19.33
N THR A 102 8.68 8.00 -18.17
CA THR A 102 8.38 6.70 -17.57
C THR A 102 7.27 6.81 -16.55
N PRO A 103 6.41 5.80 -16.39
CA PRO A 103 5.56 5.70 -15.21
C PRO A 103 6.42 5.77 -13.95
N VAL A 104 5.87 6.30 -12.86
CA VAL A 104 6.57 6.37 -11.59
C VAL A 104 5.78 5.68 -10.48
N VAL A 105 6.47 4.84 -9.72
CA VAL A 105 5.94 4.19 -8.53
C VAL A 105 6.48 4.88 -7.29
N ILE A 106 5.61 5.40 -6.45
CA ILE A 106 5.95 5.90 -5.12
C ILE A 106 5.79 4.74 -4.15
N GLN A 107 6.91 4.25 -3.60
CA GLN A 107 6.94 3.07 -2.74
C GLN A 107 7.05 3.48 -1.29
N LEU A 108 6.21 2.87 -0.45
CA LEU A 108 6.07 3.12 0.97
C LEU A 108 6.41 1.85 1.75
N HIS A 109 7.35 1.96 2.69
CA HIS A 109 7.78 0.82 3.49
C HIS A 109 6.73 0.42 4.54
N GLY A 110 6.78 -0.84 4.99
CA GLY A 110 6.02 -1.34 6.13
C GLY A 110 6.67 -0.99 7.48
N GLY A 111 6.20 -1.64 8.54
CA GLY A 111 6.78 -1.49 9.88
C GLY A 111 5.80 -0.98 10.94
N GLY A 112 4.49 -1.16 10.72
CA GLY A 112 3.44 -0.81 11.67
C GLY A 112 3.39 0.68 12.00
N TRP A 113 3.82 1.55 11.09
CA TRP A 113 3.98 3.01 11.26
C TRP A 113 4.92 3.45 12.39
N ILE A 114 5.53 2.53 13.12
CA ILE A 114 6.38 2.81 14.29
C ILE A 114 7.86 2.54 14.06
N ARG A 115 8.19 1.94 12.91
CA ARG A 115 9.55 1.60 12.48
C ARG A 115 9.61 1.42 10.98
N GLY A 116 10.81 1.22 10.45
CA GLY A 116 11.07 0.99 9.04
C GLY A 116 11.75 2.17 8.38
N ASP A 117 12.38 1.87 7.27
CA ASP A 117 13.12 2.82 6.45
C ASP A 117 12.89 2.45 4.99
N ARG A 118 13.19 3.38 4.08
CA ARG A 118 13.24 3.04 2.65
C ARG A 118 14.28 1.97 2.38
N PRO A 119 14.02 1.00 1.49
CA PRO A 119 14.92 -0.13 1.24
C PRO A 119 16.29 0.31 0.72
N SER A 120 17.35 -0.30 1.25
CA SER A 120 18.74 -0.08 0.80
C SER A 120 19.04 -0.73 -0.54
N SER A 121 18.27 -1.75 -0.93
CA SER A 121 18.43 -2.49 -2.19
C SER A 121 17.17 -2.39 -3.03
N PHE A 122 17.33 -2.43 -4.35
CA PHE A 122 16.21 -2.41 -5.29
C PHE A 122 15.74 -3.82 -5.71
N GLY A 123 16.15 -4.86 -4.98
CA GLY A 123 15.73 -6.23 -5.25
C GLY A 123 14.21 -6.39 -5.26
N THR A 124 13.52 -5.73 -4.34
CA THR A 124 12.07 -5.72 -4.18
C THR A 124 11.33 -5.03 -5.35
N PHE A 125 12.05 -4.17 -6.12
CA PHE A 125 11.42 -3.36 -7.18
C PHE A 125 11.82 -3.82 -8.58
N ARG A 126 12.57 -4.91 -8.71
CA ARG A 126 13.10 -5.37 -9.99
C ARG A 126 12.02 -5.60 -11.03
N ALA A 127 10.89 -6.16 -10.65
CA ALA A 127 9.76 -6.35 -11.54
C ALA A 127 9.20 -5.03 -12.10
N LEU A 128 9.02 -4.04 -11.23
CA LEU A 128 8.53 -2.71 -11.60
C LEU A 128 9.53 -2.00 -12.53
N LEU A 129 10.82 -2.08 -12.19
CA LEU A 129 11.90 -1.52 -13.02
C LEU A 129 11.99 -2.23 -14.37
N ALA A 130 11.84 -3.56 -14.41
CA ALA A 130 11.82 -4.35 -15.65
C ALA A 130 10.61 -4.01 -16.53
N ALA A 131 9.49 -3.64 -15.90
CA ALA A 131 8.31 -3.12 -16.59
C ALA A 131 8.47 -1.67 -17.09
N GLY A 132 9.65 -1.07 -16.93
CA GLY A 132 9.93 0.29 -17.39
C GLY A 132 9.42 1.39 -16.47
N MET A 133 9.07 1.07 -15.22
CA MET A 133 8.60 2.04 -14.22
C MET A 133 9.78 2.53 -13.37
N SER A 134 9.96 3.84 -13.26
CA SER A 134 10.86 4.42 -12.27
C SER A 134 10.27 4.29 -10.87
N VAL A 135 11.11 4.12 -9.83
CA VAL A 135 10.64 3.94 -8.46
C VAL A 135 11.20 5.06 -7.56
N VAL A 136 10.35 5.64 -6.74
CA VAL A 136 10.70 6.60 -5.68
C VAL A 136 10.37 5.95 -4.35
N THR A 137 11.39 5.60 -3.56
CA THR A 137 11.20 5.05 -2.22
C THR A 137 11.26 6.16 -1.18
N VAL A 138 10.35 6.15 -0.22
CA VAL A 138 10.09 7.30 0.65
C VAL A 138 10.21 6.91 2.12
N ASP A 139 10.95 7.71 2.91
CA ASP A 139 10.81 7.73 4.36
C ASP A 139 9.63 8.63 4.75
N TYR A 140 8.93 8.26 5.79
CA TYR A 140 7.89 9.08 6.42
C TYR A 140 8.06 9.02 7.94
N ARG A 141 7.53 9.98 8.69
CA ARG A 141 7.63 9.98 10.16
C ARG A 141 6.96 8.74 10.73
N VAL A 142 7.66 8.05 11.60
CA VAL A 142 7.12 6.91 12.35
C VAL A 142 6.63 7.36 13.73
N GLY A 143 5.85 6.52 14.42
CA GLY A 143 5.09 6.89 15.61
C GLY A 143 5.88 7.56 16.75
N LYS A 144 7.19 7.29 16.87
CA LYS A 144 8.05 7.99 17.84
C LYS A 144 8.39 9.42 17.42
N GLU A 145 8.34 9.71 16.16
CA GLU A 145 8.64 11.03 15.58
C GLU A 145 7.39 11.90 15.52
N ALA A 146 6.26 11.30 15.13
CA ALA A 146 4.96 11.93 15.21
C ALA A 146 3.83 10.88 15.08
N PRO A 147 2.72 11.02 15.82
CA PRO A 147 1.56 10.15 15.67
C PRO A 147 0.80 10.44 14.37
N ALA A 148 -0.25 9.64 14.09
CA ALA A 148 -1.20 9.92 13.02
C ALA A 148 -1.79 11.34 13.17
N PRO A 149 -2.01 12.06 12.04
CA PRO A 149 -1.89 11.65 10.64
C PRO A 149 -0.54 11.99 9.99
N ALA A 150 0.52 12.22 10.76
CA ALA A 150 1.79 12.79 10.26
C ALA A 150 2.35 12.02 9.04
N ALA A 151 2.41 10.68 9.11
CA ALA A 151 2.90 9.86 8.01
C ALA A 151 2.09 10.03 6.71
N ILE A 152 0.77 10.21 6.81
CA ILE A 152 -0.08 10.46 5.64
C ILE A 152 0.29 11.81 5.00
N GLY A 153 0.49 12.84 5.81
CA GLY A 153 0.94 14.15 5.34
C GLY A 153 2.31 14.08 4.67
N ASP A 154 3.24 13.32 5.23
CA ASP A 154 4.60 13.15 4.68
C ASP A 154 4.56 12.49 3.30
N VAL A 155 3.74 11.44 3.13
CA VAL A 155 3.51 10.80 1.82
C VAL A 155 2.94 11.81 0.81
N ARG A 156 2.02 12.67 1.24
CA ARG A 156 1.47 13.72 0.38
C ARG A 156 2.54 14.72 -0.05
N CYS A 157 3.47 15.07 0.83
CA CYS A 157 4.61 15.92 0.48
C CYS A 157 5.58 15.22 -0.49
N ALA A 158 5.83 13.93 -0.32
CA ALA A 158 6.62 13.16 -1.28
C ALA A 158 5.95 13.12 -2.68
N MET A 159 4.62 12.99 -2.74
CA MET A 159 3.87 13.10 -4.01
C MET A 159 4.03 14.46 -4.66
N ALA A 160 3.95 15.55 -3.88
CA ALA A 160 4.18 16.91 -4.38
C ALA A 160 5.62 17.08 -4.90
N TRP A 161 6.60 16.51 -4.18
CA TRP A 161 7.99 16.49 -4.63
C TRP A 161 8.16 15.75 -5.96
N VAL A 162 7.52 14.59 -6.14
CA VAL A 162 7.55 13.83 -7.42
C VAL A 162 7.01 14.70 -8.55
N LYS A 163 5.91 15.41 -8.33
CA LYS A 163 5.35 16.33 -9.34
C LYS A 163 6.33 17.45 -9.68
N ALA A 164 6.88 18.11 -8.68
CA ALA A 164 7.80 19.25 -8.87
C ALA A 164 9.10 18.83 -9.60
N ASN A 165 9.51 17.56 -9.48
CA ASN A 165 10.75 17.05 -10.05
C ASN A 165 10.54 16.16 -11.29
N ALA A 166 9.33 16.08 -11.82
CA ALA A 166 8.99 15.18 -12.92
C ALA A 166 9.85 15.40 -14.16
N ALA A 167 10.09 16.64 -14.55
CA ALA A 167 10.93 16.96 -15.71
C ALA A 167 12.39 16.51 -15.49
N LYS A 168 12.92 16.67 -14.29
CA LYS A 168 14.30 16.27 -13.95
C LYS A 168 14.53 14.77 -14.07
N TYR A 169 13.55 13.98 -13.66
CA TYR A 169 13.65 12.51 -13.63
C TYR A 169 12.87 11.81 -14.74
N ASN A 170 12.36 12.58 -15.71
CA ASN A 170 11.60 12.08 -16.85
C ASN A 170 10.40 11.22 -16.44
N PHE A 171 9.64 11.65 -15.40
CA PHE A 171 8.44 10.98 -14.94
C PHE A 171 7.20 11.38 -15.74
N ASP A 172 6.36 10.41 -16.05
CA ASP A 172 5.02 10.64 -16.60
C ASP A 172 4.01 10.80 -15.46
N LEU A 173 3.58 12.03 -15.21
CA LEU A 173 2.64 12.36 -14.14
C LEU A 173 1.21 11.85 -14.39
N THR A 174 0.90 11.35 -15.57
CA THR A 174 -0.38 10.70 -15.87
C THR A 174 -0.41 9.23 -15.44
N ARG A 175 0.77 8.65 -15.12
CA ARG A 175 0.97 7.25 -14.77
C ARG A 175 1.70 7.09 -13.42
N VAL A 176 1.18 7.76 -12.39
CA VAL A 176 1.72 7.69 -11.02
C VAL A 176 1.01 6.58 -10.26
N VAL A 177 1.77 5.61 -9.78
CA VAL A 177 1.30 4.50 -8.96
C VAL A 177 1.80 4.68 -7.53
N VAL A 178 0.96 4.41 -6.54
CA VAL A 178 1.41 4.32 -5.15
C VAL A 178 1.37 2.87 -4.72
N TYR A 179 2.48 2.38 -4.18
CA TYR A 179 2.69 1.00 -3.77
C TYR A 179 3.21 0.92 -2.34
N GLY A 180 2.67 -0.01 -1.57
CA GLY A 180 3.20 -0.25 -0.23
C GLY A 180 2.78 -1.60 0.32
N ALA A 181 3.44 -1.98 1.43
CA ALA A 181 3.20 -3.23 2.13
C ALA A 181 2.91 -2.98 3.61
N SER A 182 1.94 -3.69 4.20
CA SER A 182 1.57 -3.53 5.62
C SER A 182 1.17 -2.07 5.91
N ALA A 183 1.79 -1.42 6.88
CA ALA A 183 1.61 0.02 7.14
C ALA A 183 1.82 0.87 5.88
N GLY A 184 2.74 0.48 4.98
CA GLY A 184 2.95 1.14 3.69
C GLY A 184 1.76 0.93 2.72
N GLY A 185 1.13 -0.25 2.74
CA GLY A 185 -0.09 -0.55 1.98
C GLY A 185 -1.25 0.35 2.42
N HIS A 186 -1.47 0.44 3.72
CA HIS A 186 -2.40 1.40 4.30
C HIS A 186 -2.12 2.85 3.84
N LEU A 187 -0.85 3.29 3.92
CA LEU A 187 -0.47 4.64 3.48
C LEU A 187 -0.66 4.84 1.97
N ALA A 188 -0.46 3.79 1.15
CA ALA A 188 -0.73 3.84 -0.28
C ALA A 188 -2.23 4.01 -0.57
N LEU A 189 -3.09 3.29 0.15
CA LEU A 189 -4.54 3.48 0.08
C LEU A 189 -4.92 4.90 0.52
N MET A 190 -4.40 5.39 1.65
CA MET A 190 -4.66 6.76 2.12
C MET A 190 -4.15 7.81 1.13
N ALA A 191 -3.03 7.57 0.46
CA ALA A 191 -2.53 8.45 -0.61
C ALA A 191 -3.51 8.57 -1.79
N GLY A 192 -4.16 7.47 -2.17
CA GLY A 192 -5.14 7.45 -3.25
C GLY A 192 -6.54 7.92 -2.85
N TYR A 193 -6.96 7.71 -1.60
CA TYR A 193 -8.37 7.80 -1.18
C TYR A 193 -8.71 8.98 -0.29
N ALA A 194 -7.79 9.36 0.62
CA ALA A 194 -8.04 10.38 1.61
C ALA A 194 -8.26 11.77 0.99
N PRO A 195 -9.10 12.61 1.59
CA PRO A 195 -9.39 13.95 1.08
C PRO A 195 -8.18 14.89 1.21
N ALA A 196 -8.27 16.03 0.54
CA ALA A 196 -7.22 17.06 0.55
C ALA A 196 -6.97 17.69 1.93
N SER A 197 -7.85 17.49 2.90
CA SER A 197 -7.65 17.93 4.29
C SER A 197 -6.44 17.28 4.97
N PHE A 198 -5.93 16.17 4.43
CA PHE A 198 -4.69 15.54 4.86
C PHE A 198 -3.42 16.15 4.24
N ASN A 199 -3.54 17.11 3.35
CA ASN A 199 -2.38 17.74 2.72
C ASN A 199 -1.76 18.76 3.68
N PRO A 200 -0.48 18.64 4.04
CA PRO A 200 0.22 19.69 4.76
C PRO A 200 0.31 20.99 3.92
N PRO A 201 0.48 22.14 4.57
CA PRO A 201 0.78 23.38 3.86
C PRO A 201 1.97 23.21 2.91
N GLY A 202 1.83 23.67 1.68
CA GLY A 202 2.85 23.55 0.63
C GLY A 202 2.88 22.21 -0.10
N CYS A 203 2.11 21.20 0.33
CA CYS A 203 2.08 19.88 -0.28
C CYS A 203 0.77 19.54 -1.02
N SER A 204 -0.02 20.56 -1.38
CA SER A 204 -1.32 20.35 -2.06
C SER A 204 -1.20 20.10 -3.57
N ASP A 205 -0.10 20.54 -4.20
CA ASP A 205 0.11 20.36 -5.64
C ASP A 205 0.70 18.97 -5.95
N GLN A 206 -0.17 17.98 -6.03
CA GLN A 206 0.17 16.57 -6.20
C GLN A 206 -0.26 16.05 -7.56
N PRO A 207 0.40 14.99 -8.10
CA PRO A 207 -0.11 14.30 -9.27
C PRO A 207 -1.36 13.49 -8.89
N LYS A 208 -2.22 13.25 -9.87
CA LYS A 208 -3.31 12.28 -9.70
C LYS A 208 -2.72 10.87 -9.61
N VAL A 209 -3.18 10.09 -8.63
CA VAL A 209 -2.83 8.67 -8.53
C VAL A 209 -3.55 7.90 -9.63
N ALA A 210 -2.80 7.21 -10.48
CA ALA A 210 -3.33 6.41 -11.59
C ALA A 210 -3.73 5.00 -11.14
N ALA A 211 -3.03 4.43 -10.13
CA ALA A 211 -3.39 3.17 -9.51
C ALA A 211 -2.76 3.04 -8.11
N VAL A 212 -3.34 2.20 -7.26
CA VAL A 212 -2.80 1.81 -5.96
C VAL A 212 -2.50 0.30 -5.98
N LEU A 213 -1.32 -0.08 -5.48
CA LEU A 213 -0.95 -1.46 -5.20
C LEU A 213 -0.83 -1.62 -3.69
N ASP A 214 -1.77 -2.33 -3.11
CA ASP A 214 -1.85 -2.60 -1.68
C ASP A 214 -1.43 -4.04 -1.38
N PHE A 215 -0.38 -4.19 -0.59
CA PHE A 215 0.09 -5.48 -0.12
C PHE A 215 -0.21 -5.61 1.37
N TYR A 216 -1.22 -6.41 1.70
CA TYR A 216 -1.63 -6.74 3.07
C TYR A 216 -1.68 -5.51 4.00
N GLY A 217 -2.16 -4.39 3.51
CA GLY A 217 -2.33 -3.17 4.30
C GLY A 217 -3.62 -3.20 5.12
N PRO A 218 -3.61 -2.78 6.39
CA PRO A 218 -4.86 -2.67 7.14
C PRO A 218 -5.74 -1.57 6.56
N THR A 219 -7.01 -1.90 6.34
CA THR A 219 -7.96 -1.05 5.62
C THR A 219 -9.01 -0.43 6.54
N ASN A 220 -9.28 -1.06 7.70
CA ASN A 220 -10.24 -0.63 8.70
C ASN A 220 -9.60 -0.66 10.10
N LEU A 221 -9.02 0.46 10.52
CA LEU A 221 -8.31 0.54 11.80
C LEU A 221 -9.24 0.51 13.00
N ALA A 222 -10.48 0.97 12.87
CA ALA A 222 -11.47 0.87 13.94
C ALA A 222 -11.84 -0.58 14.25
N GLU A 223 -11.79 -1.46 13.26
CA GLU A 223 -11.94 -2.90 13.42
C GLU A 223 -10.65 -3.54 13.95
N ALA A 224 -9.51 -3.17 13.37
CA ALA A 224 -8.19 -3.69 13.74
C ALA A 224 -7.83 -3.44 15.22
N ILE A 225 -8.27 -2.33 15.82
CA ILE A 225 -8.08 -2.03 17.24
C ILE A 225 -8.71 -3.10 18.13
N ASN A 226 -9.84 -3.67 17.73
CA ASN A 226 -10.60 -4.66 18.49
C ASN A 226 -10.16 -6.10 18.18
N GLN A 227 -9.34 -6.31 17.14
CA GLN A 227 -8.86 -7.62 16.73
C GLN A 227 -7.52 -7.96 17.41
N HIS A 228 -7.26 -9.26 17.58
CA HIS A 228 -6.00 -9.74 18.13
C HIS A 228 -4.91 -9.67 17.03
N GLY A 229 -3.74 -9.10 17.37
CA GLY A 229 -2.52 -9.22 16.55
C GLY A 229 -1.89 -7.90 16.10
N SER A 230 -2.61 -7.00 15.45
CA SER A 230 -2.05 -5.72 14.98
C SER A 230 -2.09 -4.59 16.00
N SER A 231 -2.61 -4.86 17.20
CA SER A 231 -3.05 -3.85 18.13
C SER A 231 -1.97 -2.89 18.61
N ASP A 232 -0.79 -3.37 18.99
CA ASP A 232 0.22 -2.50 19.63
C ASP A 232 0.71 -1.37 18.72
N SER A 233 1.00 -1.67 17.47
CA SER A 233 1.49 -0.65 16.52
C SER A 233 0.40 0.33 16.10
N VAL A 234 -0.83 -0.15 15.91
CA VAL A 234 -1.99 0.70 15.61
C VAL A 234 -2.26 1.66 16.76
N HIS A 235 -2.31 1.15 18.00
CA HIS A 235 -2.53 1.98 19.18
C HIS A 235 -1.44 3.05 19.33
N GLN A 236 -0.17 2.64 19.22
CA GLN A 236 0.95 3.57 19.32
C GLN A 236 0.92 4.62 18.21
N TRP A 237 0.60 4.24 16.98
CA TRP A 237 0.54 5.18 15.85
C TRP A 237 -0.63 6.16 15.99
N LEU A 238 -1.77 5.71 16.52
CA LEU A 238 -2.90 6.59 16.82
C LEU A 238 -2.66 7.51 18.02
N GLY A 239 -1.49 7.40 18.68
CA GLY A 239 -1.15 8.23 19.85
C GLY A 239 -1.82 7.75 21.13
N MET A 240 -2.21 6.48 21.22
CA MET A 240 -2.74 5.90 22.45
C MET A 240 -1.62 5.54 23.42
N GLU A 241 -1.81 5.83 24.69
CA GLU A 241 -0.87 5.41 25.74
C GLU A 241 -1.07 3.93 26.09
N LYS A 242 0.05 3.19 26.16
CA LYS A 242 0.03 1.82 26.65
C LYS A 242 -0.24 1.82 28.15
N PRO A 243 -1.13 0.97 28.68
CA PRO A 243 -1.33 0.84 30.12
C PRO A 243 -0.02 0.58 30.85
N LEU A 244 0.25 1.33 31.92
CA LEU A 244 1.54 1.29 32.67
C LEU A 244 1.77 -0.02 33.43
N ALA A 245 0.78 -0.90 33.58
CA ALA A 245 0.91 -2.17 34.27
C ALA A 245 0.33 -3.33 33.46
N PRO A 246 0.95 -4.54 33.54
CA PRO A 246 0.29 -5.74 33.07
C PRO A 246 -1.00 -5.93 33.86
N TYR A 247 -2.09 -6.27 33.18
CA TYR A 247 -3.37 -6.53 33.79
C TYR A 247 -3.26 -7.74 34.74
N MET A 248 -3.22 -7.49 36.03
CA MET A 248 -3.23 -8.49 37.10
C MET A 248 -4.63 -8.67 37.70
N GLY A 249 -5.67 -8.54 36.93
CA GLY A 249 -7.02 -8.96 37.30
C GLY A 249 -7.79 -8.11 38.30
N THR A 250 -7.20 -7.09 38.94
CA THR A 250 -7.84 -6.43 40.11
C THR A 250 -7.77 -4.91 40.17
N ALA A 251 -7.14 -4.22 39.21
CA ALA A 251 -7.09 -2.76 39.22
C ALA A 251 -7.58 -2.17 37.90
N PRO A 252 -8.48 -1.18 37.92
CA PRO A 252 -8.78 -0.40 36.74
C PRO A 252 -7.55 0.42 36.37
N ALA A 253 -7.05 0.24 35.16
CA ALA A 253 -6.09 1.17 34.60
C ALA A 253 -6.82 2.50 34.37
N THR A 254 -6.61 3.42 35.26
CA THR A 254 -7.07 4.79 35.07
C THR A 254 -5.87 5.62 34.66
N SER A 255 -5.89 6.13 33.47
CA SER A 255 -5.35 7.45 33.21
C SER A 255 -5.03 7.68 31.76
N GLY A 256 -5.83 8.41 31.14
CA GLY A 256 -5.75 9.04 29.85
C GLY A 256 -7.17 9.35 29.42
N PRO A 257 -7.43 10.49 28.81
CA PRO A 257 -8.80 10.85 28.39
C PRO A 257 -9.40 9.90 27.35
N ASP A 258 -8.57 9.00 26.81
CA ASP A 258 -8.92 8.12 25.71
C ASP A 258 -9.14 6.65 26.11
N VAL A 259 -9.17 6.31 27.44
CA VAL A 259 -9.23 4.91 27.90
C VAL A 259 -10.47 4.67 28.77
N ALA A 260 -11.36 3.78 28.31
CA ALA A 260 -12.47 3.30 29.14
C ALA A 260 -12.01 2.14 30.05
N PRO A 261 -12.66 1.88 31.20
CA PRO A 261 -12.31 0.79 32.13
C PRO A 261 -12.40 -0.58 31.44
N VAL A 262 -11.41 -1.43 31.69
CA VAL A 262 -11.33 -2.80 31.13
C VAL A 262 -12.40 -3.69 31.73
N VAL A 263 -13.24 -4.31 30.92
CA VAL A 263 -14.19 -5.33 31.32
C VAL A 263 -13.57 -6.73 31.19
N ASN A 264 -13.67 -7.54 32.22
CA ASN A 264 -13.06 -8.86 32.37
C ASN A 264 -13.41 -9.83 31.23
N GLY A 265 -12.37 -10.32 30.52
CA GLY A 265 -12.45 -11.47 29.65
C GLY A 265 -11.20 -12.33 29.81
N GLY A 266 -11.34 -13.54 30.31
CA GLY A 266 -10.28 -14.43 30.76
C GLY A 266 -9.20 -14.77 29.73
N GLY A 267 -8.07 -14.07 29.79
CA GLY A 267 -6.86 -14.36 29.00
C GLY A 267 -5.64 -13.71 29.64
N GLN A 268 -4.52 -14.42 29.67
CA GLN A 268 -3.29 -14.00 30.33
C GLN A 268 -2.45 -13.12 29.37
N GLY A 269 -2.22 -11.86 29.72
CA GLY A 269 -1.31 -10.94 29.04
C GLY A 269 -1.73 -9.47 29.20
N PRO A 270 -0.85 -8.50 28.94
CA PRO A 270 -1.22 -7.08 28.93
C PRO A 270 -2.22 -6.83 27.81
N ARG A 271 -3.42 -6.39 28.19
CA ARG A 271 -4.49 -6.04 27.26
C ARG A 271 -4.58 -4.53 27.15
N TRP A 272 -4.88 -4.07 25.97
CA TRP A 272 -5.29 -2.68 25.77
C TRP A 272 -6.66 -2.48 26.41
N ALA A 273 -6.85 -1.33 27.03
CA ALA A 273 -8.17 -0.94 27.51
C ALA A 273 -9.14 -0.83 26.33
N THR A 274 -10.44 -0.96 26.62
CA THR A 274 -11.47 -0.72 25.61
C THR A 274 -11.29 0.68 25.03
N PRO A 275 -11.17 0.83 23.69
CA PRO A 275 -10.98 2.14 23.08
C PRO A 275 -12.14 3.08 23.44
N SER A 276 -11.82 4.34 23.75
CA SER A 276 -12.83 5.39 23.88
C SER A 276 -13.46 5.71 22.51
N GLU A 277 -14.64 6.35 22.52
CA GLU A 277 -15.24 6.79 21.25
C GLU A 277 -14.33 7.77 20.49
N ALA A 278 -13.57 8.62 21.18
CA ALA A 278 -12.60 9.52 20.56
C ALA A 278 -11.51 8.75 19.78
N VAL A 279 -11.02 7.65 20.36
CA VAL A 279 -10.05 6.77 19.67
C VAL A 279 -10.69 6.10 18.46
N LEU A 280 -11.91 5.59 18.58
CA LEU A 280 -12.61 4.96 17.47
C LEU A 280 -12.92 5.96 16.35
N VAL A 281 -13.26 7.20 16.66
CA VAL A 281 -13.42 8.28 15.68
C VAL A 281 -12.10 8.50 14.94
N ARG A 282 -10.99 8.66 15.67
CA ARG A 282 -9.65 8.84 15.06
C ARG A 282 -9.27 7.63 14.20
N ALA A 283 -9.54 6.42 14.66
CA ALA A 283 -9.27 5.21 13.90
C ALA A 283 -10.07 5.15 12.58
N ARG A 284 -11.34 5.57 12.61
CA ARG A 284 -12.17 5.68 11.39
C ARG A 284 -11.61 6.73 10.43
N GLU A 285 -11.19 7.90 10.94
CA GLU A 285 -10.54 8.93 10.12
C GLU A 285 -9.24 8.45 9.47
N MET A 286 -8.51 7.57 10.13
CA MET A 286 -7.28 6.96 9.58
C MET A 286 -7.56 5.70 8.74
N SER A 287 -8.79 5.29 8.56
CA SER A 287 -9.14 4.07 7.81
C SER A 287 -9.42 4.36 6.34
N PRO A 288 -8.72 3.74 5.38
CA PRO A 288 -9.03 3.83 3.95
C PRO A 288 -10.50 3.52 3.63
N MET A 289 -11.08 2.57 4.33
CA MET A 289 -12.50 2.18 4.18
C MET A 289 -13.47 3.35 4.37
N SER A 290 -13.12 4.36 5.17
CA SER A 290 -13.95 5.54 5.40
C SER A 290 -14.06 6.48 4.19
N TYR A 291 -13.23 6.27 3.19
CA TYR A 291 -13.12 7.16 2.01
C TYR A 291 -13.55 6.50 0.70
N ILE A 292 -14.16 5.31 0.78
CA ILE A 292 -14.62 4.60 -0.42
C ILE A 292 -15.73 5.41 -1.11
N ARG A 293 -15.52 5.68 -2.40
CA ARG A 293 -16.44 6.43 -3.26
C ARG A 293 -16.16 6.14 -4.73
N HIS A 294 -17.09 6.50 -5.58
CA HIS A 294 -16.86 6.49 -7.03
C HIS A 294 -15.67 7.39 -7.42
N GLY A 295 -14.92 6.99 -8.45
CA GLY A 295 -13.83 7.78 -9.03
C GLY A 295 -12.50 7.69 -8.27
N LEU A 296 -12.38 6.78 -7.29
CA LEU A 296 -11.09 6.42 -6.72
C LEU A 296 -10.16 5.78 -7.76
N PRO A 297 -8.84 5.83 -7.56
CA PRO A 297 -7.90 5.16 -8.46
C PRO A 297 -8.14 3.64 -8.46
N PRO A 298 -7.95 2.97 -9.61
CA PRO A 298 -7.89 1.52 -9.68
C PRO A 298 -6.96 0.94 -8.62
N THR A 299 -7.37 -0.15 -7.97
CA THR A 299 -6.62 -0.72 -6.83
C THR A 299 -6.43 -2.22 -6.99
N PHE A 300 -5.18 -2.69 -6.81
CA PHE A 300 -4.87 -4.12 -6.73
C PHE A 300 -4.44 -4.48 -5.31
N ILE A 301 -5.00 -5.56 -4.78
CA ILE A 301 -4.84 -6.01 -3.40
C ILE A 301 -4.11 -7.35 -3.42
N VAL A 302 -3.07 -7.50 -2.59
CA VAL A 302 -2.37 -8.78 -2.39
C VAL A 302 -2.34 -9.10 -0.90
N ASN A 303 -2.81 -10.27 -0.51
CA ASN A 303 -2.80 -10.70 0.88
C ASN A 303 -2.57 -12.21 1.02
N GLY A 304 -2.07 -12.63 2.18
CA GLY A 304 -2.01 -14.04 2.55
C GLY A 304 -3.29 -14.46 3.27
N ASP A 305 -3.78 -15.68 3.02
CA ASP A 305 -4.99 -16.20 3.67
C ASP A 305 -4.78 -16.64 5.14
N HIS A 306 -3.51 -16.70 5.60
CA HIS A 306 -3.10 -17.00 6.97
C HIS A 306 -2.32 -15.85 7.61
N ASP A 307 -2.65 -14.60 7.27
CA ASP A 307 -1.98 -13.41 7.84
C ASP A 307 -2.35 -13.23 9.33
N PRO A 308 -1.38 -13.34 10.26
CA PRO A 308 -1.64 -13.17 11.69
C PRO A 308 -1.62 -11.71 12.16
N ALA A 309 -1.19 -10.78 11.32
CA ALA A 309 -1.01 -9.37 11.67
C ALA A 309 -2.16 -8.48 11.16
N VAL A 310 -2.62 -8.72 9.94
CA VAL A 310 -3.77 -8.05 9.34
C VAL A 310 -4.77 -9.12 8.94
N ASP A 311 -5.96 -9.07 9.52
CA ASP A 311 -7.01 -10.04 9.21
C ASP A 311 -7.37 -9.98 7.71
N PRO A 312 -7.23 -11.10 6.97
CA PRO A 312 -7.55 -11.13 5.54
C PRO A 312 -8.98 -10.73 5.18
N THR A 313 -9.89 -10.76 6.16
CA THR A 313 -11.28 -10.29 5.95
C THR A 313 -11.35 -8.79 5.65
N GLN A 314 -10.38 -7.99 6.10
CA GLN A 314 -10.33 -6.56 5.80
C GLN A 314 -10.13 -6.30 4.31
N ASP A 315 -9.29 -7.09 3.64
CA ASP A 315 -9.05 -6.99 2.20
C ASP A 315 -10.28 -7.44 1.40
N ALA A 316 -10.97 -8.48 1.84
CA ALA A 316 -12.23 -8.90 1.25
C ALA A 316 -13.34 -7.82 1.40
N GLN A 317 -13.39 -7.14 2.54
CA GLN A 317 -14.29 -6.02 2.76
C GLN A 317 -13.93 -4.83 1.86
N LEU A 318 -12.63 -4.49 1.72
CA LEU A 318 -12.16 -3.44 0.82
C LEU A 318 -12.58 -3.74 -0.61
N LYS A 319 -12.27 -4.95 -1.10
CA LYS A 319 -12.66 -5.37 -2.45
C LYS A 319 -14.15 -5.20 -2.69
N LYS A 320 -14.97 -5.72 -1.79
CA LYS A 320 -16.44 -5.61 -1.87
C LYS A 320 -16.91 -4.14 -1.91
N ALA A 321 -16.28 -3.27 -1.12
CA ALA A 321 -16.63 -1.86 -1.09
C ALA A 321 -16.22 -1.13 -2.38
N LEU A 322 -15.06 -1.47 -2.96
CA LEU A 322 -14.61 -0.95 -4.24
C LEU A 322 -15.52 -1.40 -5.38
N ASP A 323 -15.95 -2.68 -5.40
CA ASP A 323 -16.92 -3.20 -6.37
C ASP A 323 -18.25 -2.41 -6.29
N ALA A 324 -18.75 -2.19 -5.08
CA ALA A 324 -19.99 -1.44 -4.86
C ALA A 324 -19.86 0.04 -5.28
N ALA A 325 -18.68 0.63 -5.18
CA ALA A 325 -18.39 1.99 -5.63
C ALA A 325 -18.06 2.10 -7.13
N GLY A 326 -18.05 0.99 -7.87
CA GLY A 326 -17.70 0.95 -9.29
C GLY A 326 -16.25 1.32 -9.57
N VAL A 327 -15.34 1.05 -8.61
CA VAL A 327 -13.90 1.28 -8.74
C VAL A 327 -13.25 0.01 -9.31
N ALA A 328 -12.48 0.16 -10.39
CA ALA A 328 -11.72 -0.95 -10.95
C ALA A 328 -10.77 -1.52 -9.90
N ASN A 329 -10.83 -2.81 -9.64
CA ASN A 329 -9.98 -3.46 -8.65
C ASN A 329 -9.67 -4.91 -9.01
N GLY A 330 -8.64 -5.47 -8.39
CA GLY A 330 -8.26 -6.87 -8.48
C GLY A 330 -7.68 -7.33 -7.15
N GLN A 331 -7.65 -8.64 -6.94
CA GLN A 331 -7.08 -9.24 -5.73
C GLN A 331 -6.35 -10.53 -6.06
N ASP A 332 -5.18 -10.74 -5.45
CA ASP A 332 -4.51 -12.02 -5.36
C ASP A 332 -4.41 -12.45 -3.89
N ILE A 333 -4.97 -13.60 -3.58
CA ILE A 333 -4.89 -14.22 -2.26
C ILE A 333 -3.84 -15.31 -2.33
N VAL A 334 -2.75 -15.16 -1.57
CA VAL A 334 -1.64 -16.11 -1.53
C VAL A 334 -1.99 -17.26 -0.59
N PRO A 335 -2.17 -18.49 -1.10
CA PRO A 335 -2.54 -19.64 -0.27
C PRO A 335 -1.44 -20.00 0.73
N GLY A 336 -1.79 -20.17 2.01
CA GLY A 336 -0.86 -20.41 3.11
C GLY A 336 0.06 -19.23 3.42
N GLY A 337 -0.14 -18.10 2.77
CA GLY A 337 0.64 -16.89 2.98
C GLY A 337 0.31 -16.22 4.30
N GLY A 338 1.36 -15.81 5.04
CA GLY A 338 1.24 -14.95 6.20
C GLY A 338 1.44 -13.48 5.85
N HIS A 339 1.91 -12.68 6.82
CA HIS A 339 2.14 -11.23 6.63
C HIS A 339 3.42 -10.96 5.81
N GLY A 340 3.31 -11.08 4.49
CA GLY A 340 4.40 -10.77 3.55
C GLY A 340 5.52 -11.81 3.44
N ASN A 341 5.46 -12.92 4.17
CA ASN A 341 6.40 -14.04 4.05
C ASN A 341 5.90 -15.06 3.01
N PHE A 342 5.69 -14.58 1.79
CA PHE A 342 5.25 -15.42 0.69
C PHE A 342 6.39 -16.27 0.12
N PRO A 343 6.14 -17.53 -0.30
CA PRO A 343 7.08 -18.27 -1.13
C PRO A 343 7.45 -17.43 -2.37
N LYS A 344 8.73 -17.52 -2.80
CA LYS A 344 9.19 -16.68 -3.92
C LYS A 344 8.32 -16.80 -5.17
N ALA A 345 7.89 -17.99 -5.52
CA ALA A 345 7.05 -18.22 -6.70
C ALA A 345 5.70 -17.50 -6.59
N GLU A 346 5.08 -17.51 -5.40
CA GLU A 346 3.82 -16.80 -5.16
C GLU A 346 4.04 -15.29 -5.12
N ALA A 347 5.14 -14.81 -4.53
CA ALA A 347 5.48 -13.38 -4.56
C ALA A 347 5.72 -12.88 -6.00
N ASP A 348 6.43 -13.64 -6.81
CA ASP A 348 6.65 -13.33 -8.23
C ASP A 348 5.33 -13.32 -9.01
N LYS A 349 4.45 -14.31 -8.77
CA LYS A 349 3.12 -14.40 -9.38
C LYS A 349 2.25 -13.20 -8.99
N ALA A 350 2.19 -12.85 -7.70
CA ALA A 350 1.44 -11.70 -7.24
C ALA A 350 1.91 -10.40 -7.92
N MET A 351 3.22 -10.23 -8.06
CA MET A 351 3.79 -9.07 -8.76
C MET A 351 3.45 -9.09 -10.25
N LEU A 352 3.47 -10.23 -10.92
CA LEU A 352 3.03 -10.36 -12.32
C LEU A 352 1.56 -9.95 -12.48
N GLN A 353 0.69 -10.39 -11.59
CA GLN A 353 -0.72 -9.99 -11.61
C GLN A 353 -0.90 -8.49 -11.39
N CYS A 354 -0.09 -7.87 -10.51
CA CYS A 354 -0.05 -6.41 -10.37
C CYS A 354 0.32 -5.71 -11.69
N LEU A 355 1.35 -6.20 -12.39
CA LEU A 355 1.79 -5.64 -13.67
C LEU A 355 0.72 -5.80 -14.76
N GLU A 356 0.07 -6.96 -14.85
CA GLU A 356 -1.06 -7.19 -15.77
C GLU A 356 -2.24 -6.26 -15.45
N PHE A 357 -2.55 -6.08 -14.16
CA PHE A 357 -3.57 -5.13 -13.74
C PHE A 357 -3.22 -3.70 -14.18
N LEU A 358 -1.99 -3.24 -13.91
CA LEU A 358 -1.53 -1.91 -14.32
C LEU A 358 -1.60 -1.72 -15.84
N LYS A 359 -1.28 -2.77 -16.63
CA LYS A 359 -1.42 -2.76 -18.08
C LYS A 359 -2.89 -2.64 -18.51
N ALA A 360 -3.78 -3.42 -17.89
CA ALA A 360 -5.23 -3.35 -18.15
C ALA A 360 -5.82 -1.96 -17.82
N GLN A 361 -5.23 -1.24 -16.86
CA GLN A 361 -5.60 0.14 -16.50
C GLN A 361 -4.89 1.22 -17.36
N GLY A 362 -4.09 0.83 -18.35
CA GLY A 362 -3.35 1.77 -19.21
C GLY A 362 -2.14 2.45 -18.53
N THR A 363 -1.76 2.02 -17.34
CA THR A 363 -0.60 2.58 -16.62
C THR A 363 0.71 2.02 -17.16
N LEU A 364 0.71 0.79 -17.66
CA LEU A 364 1.80 0.17 -18.44
C LEU A 364 1.42 0.08 -19.92
N GLN A 365 2.44 0.08 -20.79
CA GLN A 365 2.29 -0.11 -22.25
C GLN A 365 2.65 -1.52 -22.64
#